data_8d84cb2df20d7731da175fd5eec23490
#
_entry.id   8d84cb2df20d7731da175fd5eec23490
#
_cell.length_a   1.000
_cell.length_b   1.000
_cell.length_c   1.000
_cell.angle_alpha   90.00
_cell.angle_beta   90.00
_cell.angle_gamma   90.00
#
_symmetry.space_group_name_H-M   'P 1'
#
loop_
_entity.id
_entity.type
_entity.pdbx_description
1 polymer ?
#
loop_
_entity_poly.entity_id
_entity_poly.type
_entity_poly.pdbx_seq_one_letter_code
_entity_poly.pdbx_strand_id
1 'polypeptide(L)'
;MSCEENSEADRDTVSQSIQMFKAVVNGETYEAVAERFSISRTAVERRIKAIAVKLSQVADIDGLNEDGAAFVRRLRLHRDAIMLALAHFDPRRIAGSQVLRIVSLEEIALAGRRIKARSGRPWHDLALFYLIFATGARPLEIARLEVRDYLNPDGSVRRASEMRAEVAITGKARPLYFVSTRLDEALGFYLDERLKDRFGIGDAKAYRGLDPASRLFMSVTGDGFKITRYGNADQRRFLCRPILETYRKLFRYGDLRGVTALAVRRSVVARLYERGADEDAVGLILGISERSAVRELLARPKPTAEQLLSDLV
;
A
#
# COMPACT_ATOMS: atom_id res chain seq x y z
N MET A 1 -0.68 -21.01 -35.88
CA MET A 1 -1.31 -19.70 -36.19
C MET A 1 -2.43 -19.28 -35.25
N SER A 2 -3.06 -20.14 -34.43
CA SER A 2 -4.23 -19.77 -33.59
C SER A 2 -3.96 -19.23 -32.19
N CYS A 3 -2.75 -19.33 -31.66
CA CYS A 3 -2.44 -18.82 -30.30
C CYS A 3 -2.03 -17.35 -30.26
N GLU A 4 -1.48 -16.82 -31.31
CA GLU A 4 -1.04 -15.40 -31.40
C GLU A 4 -2.22 -14.47 -31.70
N GLU A 5 -3.16 -14.87 -32.56
CA GLU A 5 -4.37 -14.10 -32.89
C GLU A 5 -5.31 -13.94 -31.68
N ASN A 6 -5.47 -14.97 -30.84
CA ASN A 6 -6.23 -14.87 -29.59
C ASN A 6 -5.59 -13.93 -28.56
N SER A 7 -4.26 -13.85 -28.55
CA SER A 7 -3.51 -12.95 -27.65
C SER A 7 -3.62 -11.48 -28.06
N GLU A 8 -3.80 -11.18 -29.34
CA GLU A 8 -3.91 -9.82 -29.89
C GLU A 8 -5.33 -9.26 -29.70
N ALA A 9 -6.37 -10.06 -29.97
CA ALA A 9 -7.77 -9.72 -29.73
C ALA A 9 -8.06 -9.47 -28.22
N ASP A 10 -7.42 -10.22 -27.33
CA ASP A 10 -7.53 -10.03 -25.87
C ASP A 10 -6.85 -8.72 -25.42
N ARG A 11 -5.77 -8.32 -26.09
CA ARG A 11 -5.07 -7.04 -25.82
C ARG A 11 -5.90 -5.83 -26.19
N ASP A 12 -6.55 -5.88 -27.35
CA ASP A 12 -7.42 -4.80 -27.82
C ASP A 12 -8.65 -4.64 -26.94
N THR A 13 -9.23 -5.75 -26.49
CA THR A 13 -10.40 -5.76 -25.59
C THR A 13 -10.06 -5.14 -24.23
N VAL A 14 -8.89 -5.43 -23.69
CA VAL A 14 -8.43 -4.87 -22.40
C VAL A 14 -8.06 -3.41 -22.54
N SER A 15 -7.37 -3.02 -23.63
CA SER A 15 -7.04 -1.61 -23.92
C SER A 15 -8.31 -0.77 -24.05
N GLN A 16 -9.32 -1.24 -24.79
CA GLN A 16 -10.63 -0.61 -24.86
C GLN A 16 -11.30 -0.48 -23.49
N SER A 17 -11.26 -1.54 -22.68
CA SER A 17 -11.88 -1.51 -21.35
C SER A 17 -11.23 -0.46 -20.43
N ILE A 18 -9.91 -0.25 -20.53
CA ILE A 18 -9.20 0.81 -19.81
C ILE A 18 -9.60 2.20 -20.33
N GLN A 19 -9.78 2.37 -21.65
CA GLN A 19 -10.25 3.64 -22.22
C GLN A 19 -11.66 3.98 -21.76
N MET A 20 -12.59 3.01 -21.78
CA MET A 20 -13.95 3.16 -21.24
C MET A 20 -13.93 3.55 -19.76
N PHE A 21 -13.09 2.89 -18.97
CA PHE A 21 -12.94 3.18 -17.54
C PHE A 21 -12.45 4.59 -17.31
N LYS A 22 -11.41 5.05 -18.03
CA LYS A 22 -10.91 6.42 -17.99
C LYS A 22 -11.98 7.44 -18.36
N ALA A 23 -12.78 7.18 -19.37
CA ALA A 23 -13.86 8.06 -19.83
C ALA A 23 -14.90 8.28 -18.72
N VAL A 24 -15.39 7.20 -18.10
CA VAL A 24 -16.38 7.29 -17.01
C VAL A 24 -15.79 7.96 -15.75
N VAL A 25 -14.57 7.69 -15.41
CA VAL A 25 -13.85 8.36 -14.31
C VAL A 25 -13.71 9.85 -14.57
N ASN A 26 -13.52 10.25 -15.84
CA ASN A 26 -13.43 11.66 -16.26
C ASN A 26 -14.78 12.37 -16.42
N GLY A 27 -15.91 11.68 -16.22
CA GLY A 27 -17.24 12.29 -16.18
C GLY A 27 -18.21 11.85 -17.25
N GLU A 28 -17.79 11.03 -18.24
CA GLU A 28 -18.71 10.52 -19.26
C GLU A 28 -19.74 9.56 -18.64
N THR A 29 -20.95 9.51 -19.22
CA THR A 29 -22.00 8.56 -18.80
C THR A 29 -21.76 7.19 -19.43
N TYR A 30 -22.35 6.14 -18.87
CA TYR A 30 -22.30 4.80 -19.47
C TYR A 30 -22.91 4.77 -20.87
N GLU A 31 -23.97 5.58 -21.11
CA GLU A 31 -24.66 5.70 -22.37
C GLU A 31 -23.73 6.32 -23.44
N ALA A 32 -23.07 7.44 -23.14
CA ALA A 32 -22.14 8.09 -24.06
C ALA A 32 -20.95 7.19 -24.41
N VAL A 33 -20.42 6.45 -23.41
CA VAL A 33 -19.34 5.49 -23.63
C VAL A 33 -19.83 4.31 -24.47
N ALA A 34 -21.05 3.81 -24.22
CA ALA A 34 -21.64 2.71 -24.99
C ALA A 34 -21.80 3.07 -26.47
N GLU A 35 -22.29 4.28 -26.75
CA GLU A 35 -22.42 4.79 -28.10
C GLU A 35 -21.06 4.90 -28.81
N ARG A 36 -20.07 5.54 -28.14
CA ARG A 36 -18.73 5.73 -28.71
C ARG A 36 -18.00 4.43 -29.04
N PHE A 37 -18.20 3.37 -28.25
CA PHE A 37 -17.56 2.06 -28.46
C PHE A 37 -18.46 1.03 -29.14
N SER A 38 -19.66 1.44 -29.58
CA SER A 38 -20.64 0.58 -30.26
C SER A 38 -20.97 -0.73 -29.51
N ILE A 39 -21.14 -0.63 -28.20
CA ILE A 39 -21.52 -1.75 -27.31
C ILE A 39 -22.70 -1.38 -26.42
N SER A 40 -23.33 -2.37 -25.80
CA SER A 40 -24.45 -2.10 -24.89
C SER A 40 -23.98 -1.42 -23.58
N ARG A 41 -24.84 -0.59 -22.97
CA ARG A 41 -24.63 0.02 -21.66
C ARG A 41 -24.25 -1.02 -20.59
N THR A 42 -24.90 -2.18 -20.57
CA THR A 42 -24.63 -3.28 -19.65
C THR A 42 -23.21 -3.86 -19.87
N ALA A 43 -22.74 -3.92 -21.12
CA ALA A 43 -21.39 -4.36 -21.42
C ALA A 43 -20.34 -3.36 -20.92
N VAL A 44 -20.60 -2.04 -21.06
CA VAL A 44 -19.75 -0.98 -20.47
C VAL A 44 -19.67 -1.14 -18.96
N GLU A 45 -20.82 -1.23 -18.28
CA GLU A 45 -20.87 -1.37 -16.81
C GLU A 45 -20.09 -2.60 -16.34
N ARG A 46 -20.28 -3.77 -16.98
CA ARG A 46 -19.56 -5.01 -16.65
C ARG A 46 -18.05 -4.85 -16.83
N ARG A 47 -17.59 -4.23 -17.94
CA ARG A 47 -16.16 -4.01 -18.21
C ARG A 47 -15.55 -3.04 -17.20
N ILE A 48 -16.26 -1.96 -16.86
CA ILE A 48 -15.81 -0.97 -15.86
C ILE A 48 -15.70 -1.59 -14.47
N LYS A 49 -16.71 -2.38 -14.04
CA LYS A 49 -16.65 -3.11 -12.77
C LYS A 49 -15.46 -4.08 -12.73
N ALA A 50 -15.22 -4.81 -13.81
CA ALA A 50 -14.08 -5.74 -13.89
C ALA A 50 -12.73 -5.02 -13.76
N ILE A 51 -12.55 -3.85 -14.40
CA ILE A 51 -11.33 -3.04 -14.26
C ILE A 51 -11.21 -2.47 -12.83
N ALA A 52 -12.32 -1.98 -12.25
CA ALA A 52 -12.33 -1.46 -10.89
C ALA A 52 -11.89 -2.51 -9.86
N VAL A 53 -12.43 -3.72 -9.94
CA VAL A 53 -12.03 -4.84 -9.09
C VAL A 53 -10.55 -5.18 -9.27
N LYS A 54 -10.07 -5.26 -10.51
CA LYS A 54 -8.65 -5.50 -10.79
C LYS A 54 -7.78 -4.38 -10.25
N LEU A 55 -8.21 -3.13 -10.37
CA LEU A 55 -7.48 -1.97 -9.91
C LEU A 55 -7.44 -1.88 -8.38
N SER A 56 -8.52 -2.23 -7.69
CA SER A 56 -8.56 -2.28 -6.22
C SER A 56 -7.55 -3.27 -5.64
N GLN A 57 -7.30 -4.38 -6.34
CA GLN A 57 -6.30 -5.39 -5.96
C GLN A 57 -4.85 -4.90 -6.07
N VAL A 58 -4.61 -3.87 -6.89
CA VAL A 58 -3.25 -3.37 -7.19
C VAL A 58 -2.98 -2.03 -6.52
N ALA A 59 -4.00 -1.19 -6.33
CA ALA A 59 -3.85 0.23 -6.01
C ALA A 59 -4.17 0.58 -4.55
N ASP A 60 -4.66 -0.36 -3.73
CA ASP A 60 -5.09 -0.12 -2.33
C ASP A 60 -6.00 1.14 -2.21
N ILE A 61 -6.99 1.23 -3.11
CA ILE A 61 -8.00 2.28 -3.10
C ILE A 61 -9.26 1.71 -2.48
N ASP A 62 -9.60 2.16 -1.28
CA ASP A 62 -10.78 1.69 -0.56
C ASP A 62 -12.07 1.96 -1.34
N GLY A 63 -12.97 0.97 -1.38
CA GLY A 63 -14.32 1.10 -1.94
C GLY A 63 -14.44 0.99 -3.46
N LEU A 64 -13.37 0.61 -4.19
CA LEU A 64 -13.46 0.34 -5.63
C LEU A 64 -14.16 -0.98 -5.97
N ASN A 65 -14.22 -1.91 -5.04
CA ASN A 65 -14.84 -3.23 -5.18
C ASN A 65 -16.29 -3.31 -4.66
N GLU A 66 -16.83 -2.21 -4.12
CA GLU A 66 -18.20 -2.17 -3.64
C GLU A 66 -19.21 -1.94 -4.77
N ASP A 67 -20.23 -2.77 -4.83
CA ASP A 67 -21.38 -2.61 -5.74
C ASP A 67 -22.42 -1.60 -5.20
N GLY A 68 -23.17 -1.00 -6.11
CA GLY A 68 -24.32 -0.18 -5.76
C GLY A 68 -24.43 1.16 -6.50
N ALA A 69 -25.51 1.89 -6.25
CA ALA A 69 -25.87 3.14 -6.93
C ALA A 69 -24.81 4.26 -6.81
N ALA A 70 -23.96 4.20 -5.80
CA ALA A 70 -22.88 5.16 -5.57
C ALA A 70 -21.56 4.81 -6.30
N PHE A 71 -21.48 3.67 -7.02
CA PHE A 71 -20.23 3.18 -7.62
C PHE A 71 -19.56 4.20 -8.54
N VAL A 72 -20.28 4.75 -9.51
CA VAL A 72 -19.73 5.77 -10.44
C VAL A 72 -19.31 7.04 -9.69
N ARG A 73 -20.07 7.46 -8.71
CA ARG A 73 -19.74 8.62 -7.87
C ARG A 73 -18.43 8.36 -7.11
N ARG A 74 -18.22 7.15 -6.60
CA ARG A 74 -16.97 6.74 -5.94
C ARG A 74 -15.81 6.72 -6.92
N LEU A 75 -15.98 6.15 -8.13
CA LEU A 75 -14.93 6.19 -9.16
C LEU A 75 -14.48 7.62 -9.43
N ARG A 76 -15.40 8.55 -9.59
CA ARG A 76 -15.09 9.96 -9.84
C ARG A 76 -14.43 10.65 -8.64
N LEU A 77 -14.84 10.29 -7.41
CA LEU A 77 -14.23 10.78 -6.19
C LEU A 77 -12.74 10.38 -6.09
N HIS A 78 -12.39 9.17 -6.54
CA HIS A 78 -11.04 8.65 -6.53
C HIS A 78 -10.26 8.89 -7.84
N ARG A 79 -10.75 9.77 -8.72
CA ARG A 79 -10.22 10.00 -10.07
C ARG A 79 -8.69 10.07 -10.11
N ASP A 80 -8.08 10.94 -9.30
CA ASP A 80 -6.63 11.16 -9.34
C ASP A 80 -5.83 9.94 -8.87
N ALA A 81 -6.32 9.22 -7.86
CA ALA A 81 -5.71 7.98 -7.40
C ALA A 81 -5.85 6.86 -8.45
N ILE A 82 -7.01 6.76 -9.08
CA ILE A 82 -7.28 5.82 -10.17
C ILE A 82 -6.38 6.12 -11.38
N MET A 83 -6.29 7.37 -11.80
CA MET A 83 -5.45 7.75 -12.95
C MET A 83 -3.97 7.49 -12.69
N LEU A 84 -3.50 7.72 -11.45
CA LEU A 84 -2.15 7.38 -11.05
C LEU A 84 -1.91 5.86 -11.07
N ALA A 85 -2.87 5.08 -10.57
CA ALA A 85 -2.78 3.62 -10.59
C ALA A 85 -2.80 3.07 -12.02
N LEU A 86 -3.68 3.60 -12.90
CA LEU A 86 -3.77 3.21 -14.30
C LEU A 86 -2.51 3.53 -15.12
N ALA A 87 -1.75 4.56 -14.77
CA ALA A 87 -0.49 4.87 -15.45
C ALA A 87 0.55 3.75 -15.33
N HIS A 88 0.40 2.88 -14.32
CA HIS A 88 1.29 1.76 -14.05
C HIS A 88 0.59 0.39 -14.08
N PHE A 89 -0.65 0.37 -14.54
CA PHE A 89 -1.48 -0.82 -14.57
C PHE A 89 -1.17 -1.64 -15.82
N ASP A 90 -0.64 -2.85 -15.62
CA ASP A 90 -0.48 -3.84 -16.68
C ASP A 90 -1.54 -4.95 -16.52
N PRO A 91 -2.59 -4.94 -17.32
CA PRO A 91 -3.67 -5.91 -17.21
C PRO A 91 -3.26 -7.35 -17.53
N ARG A 92 -2.14 -7.56 -18.22
CA ARG A 92 -1.62 -8.91 -18.54
C ARG A 92 -1.15 -9.65 -17.30
N ARG A 93 -0.73 -8.91 -16.26
CA ARG A 93 -0.29 -9.50 -14.99
C ARG A 93 -1.45 -10.05 -14.16
N ILE A 94 -2.69 -9.87 -14.61
CA ILE A 94 -3.90 -10.24 -13.87
C ILE A 94 -4.68 -11.35 -14.58
N ALA A 95 -4.31 -11.75 -15.81
CA ALA A 95 -5.03 -12.76 -16.62
C ALA A 95 -4.74 -14.22 -16.19
N GLY A 96 -3.75 -14.47 -15.33
CA GLY A 96 -3.54 -15.78 -14.69
C GLY A 96 -4.21 -15.85 -13.32
N SER A 97 -4.64 -17.03 -12.90
CA SER A 97 -5.04 -17.31 -11.51
C SER A 97 -4.02 -16.67 -10.58
N GLN A 98 -4.40 -15.60 -9.86
CA GLN A 98 -3.46 -14.87 -9.03
C GLN A 98 -3.04 -15.76 -7.86
N VAL A 99 -1.92 -16.43 -8.00
CA VAL A 99 -1.15 -16.83 -6.81
C VAL A 99 -0.90 -15.54 -6.03
N LEU A 100 -1.56 -15.42 -4.89
CA LEU A 100 -1.42 -14.25 -4.01
C LEU A 100 0.07 -14.06 -3.72
N ARG A 101 0.65 -12.96 -4.19
CA ARG A 101 2.08 -12.70 -4.01
C ARG A 101 2.38 -12.45 -2.53
N ILE A 102 3.02 -13.42 -1.89
CA ILE A 102 3.61 -13.32 -0.55
C ILE A 102 5.12 -13.20 -0.73
N VAL A 103 5.72 -12.20 -0.11
CA VAL A 103 7.17 -11.95 -0.17
C VAL A 103 7.84 -12.64 1.00
N SER A 104 8.80 -13.54 0.74
CA SER A 104 9.49 -14.30 1.79
C SER A 104 10.50 -13.44 2.56
N LEU A 105 10.97 -13.93 3.71
CA LEU A 105 12.00 -13.25 4.51
C LEU A 105 13.34 -13.17 3.79
N GLU A 106 13.67 -14.19 2.99
CA GLU A 106 14.88 -14.25 2.16
C GLU A 106 14.81 -13.21 1.04
N GLU A 107 13.66 -13.10 0.38
CA GLU A 107 13.42 -12.05 -0.63
C GLU A 107 13.55 -10.65 -0.04
N ILE A 108 12.99 -10.40 1.16
CA ILE A 108 13.13 -9.12 1.86
C ILE A 108 14.60 -8.83 2.18
N ALA A 109 15.33 -9.83 2.68
CA ALA A 109 16.74 -9.67 3.00
C ALA A 109 17.58 -9.37 1.75
N LEU A 110 17.32 -10.08 0.64
CA LEU A 110 18.00 -9.87 -0.63
C LEU A 110 17.67 -8.50 -1.23
N ALA A 111 16.37 -8.13 -1.21
CA ALA A 111 15.90 -6.82 -1.67
C ALA A 111 16.55 -5.68 -0.89
N GLY A 112 16.66 -5.80 0.44
CA GLY A 112 17.34 -4.80 1.27
C GLY A 112 18.79 -4.58 0.84
N ARG A 113 19.56 -5.66 0.60
CA ARG A 113 20.94 -5.54 0.08
C ARG A 113 21.01 -4.83 -1.27
N ARG A 114 20.09 -5.17 -2.19
CA ARG A 114 20.02 -4.54 -3.51
C ARG A 114 19.62 -3.06 -3.43
N ILE A 115 18.66 -2.71 -2.57
CA ILE A 115 18.25 -1.31 -2.33
C ILE A 115 19.45 -0.52 -1.79
N LYS A 116 20.16 -1.04 -0.79
CA LYS A 116 21.35 -0.39 -0.22
C LYS A 116 22.41 -0.08 -1.28
N ALA A 117 22.63 -1.02 -2.20
CA ALA A 117 23.64 -0.88 -3.27
C ALA A 117 23.22 0.08 -4.40
N ARG A 118 21.91 0.25 -4.65
CA ARG A 118 21.39 1.00 -5.80
C ARG A 118 20.83 2.38 -5.45
N SER A 119 20.61 2.64 -4.18
CA SER A 119 20.01 3.89 -3.74
C SER A 119 21.04 4.99 -3.54
N GLY A 120 20.69 6.21 -3.97
CA GLY A 120 21.44 7.43 -3.61
C GLY A 120 21.19 7.90 -2.16
N ARG A 121 20.17 7.34 -1.46
CA ARG A 121 19.87 7.60 -0.05
C ARG A 121 19.62 6.27 0.67
N PRO A 122 20.65 5.45 0.85
CA PRO A 122 20.50 4.05 1.22
C PRO A 122 19.76 3.85 2.54
N TRP A 123 20.05 4.63 3.56
CA TRP A 123 19.44 4.44 4.87
C TRP A 123 17.99 4.93 4.94
N HIS A 124 17.68 6.06 4.31
CA HIS A 124 16.30 6.52 4.15
C HIS A 124 15.45 5.47 3.41
N ASP A 125 15.94 4.97 2.30
CA ASP A 125 15.23 4.02 1.43
C ASP A 125 15.09 2.65 2.11
N LEU A 126 16.10 2.18 2.84
CA LEU A 126 16.01 0.96 3.66
C LEU A 126 15.02 1.10 4.82
N ALA A 127 15.04 2.24 5.52
CA ALA A 127 14.10 2.49 6.60
C ALA A 127 12.64 2.45 6.11
N LEU A 128 12.33 3.11 4.98
CA LEU A 128 11.02 3.02 4.34
C LEU A 128 10.67 1.58 3.96
N PHE A 129 11.62 0.87 3.33
CA PHE A 129 11.42 -0.49 2.88
C PHE A 129 11.15 -1.46 4.04
N TYR A 130 11.92 -1.40 5.12
CA TYR A 130 11.71 -2.28 6.26
C TYR A 130 10.46 -1.89 7.06
N LEU A 131 10.13 -0.59 7.15
CA LEU A 131 8.96 -0.14 7.91
C LEU A 131 7.65 -0.73 7.36
N ILE A 132 7.44 -0.70 6.06
CA ILE A 132 6.21 -1.24 5.46
C ILE A 132 6.07 -2.75 5.71
N PHE A 133 7.17 -3.52 5.67
CA PHE A 133 7.18 -4.95 5.97
C PHE A 133 7.09 -5.27 7.47
N ALA A 134 7.62 -4.40 8.33
CA ALA A 134 7.61 -4.61 9.78
C ALA A 134 6.23 -4.30 10.40
N THR A 135 5.50 -3.35 9.83
CA THR A 135 4.27 -2.82 10.44
C THR A 135 3.00 -3.09 9.62
N GLY A 136 3.12 -3.38 8.34
CA GLY A 136 1.99 -3.44 7.42
C GLY A 136 1.26 -2.10 7.26
N ALA A 137 1.84 -0.99 7.71
CA ALA A 137 1.26 0.34 7.57
C ALA A 137 1.10 0.72 6.09
N ARG A 138 0.07 1.49 5.78
CA ARG A 138 -0.16 1.97 4.41
C ARG A 138 0.83 3.09 4.06
N PRO A 139 1.23 3.24 2.79
CA PRO A 139 2.18 4.29 2.40
C PRO A 139 1.80 5.70 2.88
N LEU A 140 0.52 6.08 2.82
CA LEU A 140 0.05 7.37 3.30
C LEU A 140 0.20 7.53 4.83
N GLU A 141 -0.03 6.47 5.61
CA GLU A 141 0.20 6.46 7.06
C GLU A 141 1.69 6.67 7.34
N ILE A 142 2.57 5.96 6.62
CA ILE A 142 4.03 6.11 6.76
C ILE A 142 4.47 7.54 6.43
N ALA A 143 3.89 8.17 5.39
CA ALA A 143 4.17 9.57 5.05
C ALA A 143 3.73 10.57 6.14
N ARG A 144 2.78 10.18 6.99
CA ARG A 144 2.26 11.01 8.09
C ARG A 144 2.95 10.78 9.42
N LEU A 145 3.70 9.69 9.61
CA LEU A 145 4.43 9.43 10.85
C LEU A 145 5.35 10.60 11.18
N GLU A 146 5.46 10.88 12.47
CA GLU A 146 6.30 11.92 13.05
C GLU A 146 7.40 11.29 13.91
N VAL A 147 8.43 12.04 14.24
CA VAL A 147 9.53 11.57 15.07
C VAL A 147 9.04 11.04 16.43
N ARG A 148 8.05 11.71 17.05
CA ARG A 148 7.43 11.29 18.31
C ARG A 148 6.69 9.96 18.25
N ASP A 149 6.34 9.48 17.05
CA ASP A 149 5.72 8.16 16.88
C ASP A 149 6.76 7.04 16.98
N TYR A 150 8.05 7.34 16.74
CA TYR A 150 9.17 6.40 16.78
C TYR A 150 10.10 6.58 17.99
N LEU A 151 10.37 7.81 18.42
CA LEU A 151 11.26 8.10 19.55
C LEU A 151 10.47 8.54 20.79
N ASN A 152 11.03 8.23 21.96
CA ASN A 152 10.68 8.83 23.22
C ASN A 152 11.47 10.14 23.43
N PRO A 153 11.05 11.01 24.37
CA PRO A 153 11.78 12.24 24.68
C PRO A 153 13.25 12.03 25.05
N ASP A 154 13.59 10.90 25.69
CA ASP A 154 14.96 10.51 26.04
C ASP A 154 15.80 10.02 24.86
N GLY A 155 15.23 9.98 23.66
CA GLY A 155 15.87 9.50 22.44
C GLY A 155 15.88 7.98 22.28
N SER A 156 15.32 7.22 23.21
CA SER A 156 15.11 5.77 23.04
C SER A 156 14.02 5.47 22.02
N VAL A 157 14.06 4.27 21.45
CA VAL A 157 13.01 3.83 20.51
C VAL A 157 11.73 3.47 21.26
N ARG A 158 10.61 4.02 20.85
CA ARG A 158 9.29 3.71 21.36
C ARG A 158 8.81 2.36 20.82
N ARG A 159 9.18 1.27 21.48
CA ARG A 159 8.89 -0.10 21.05
C ARG A 159 7.40 -0.40 20.90
N ALA A 160 6.60 0.01 21.88
CA ALA A 160 5.15 -0.02 21.84
C ALA A 160 4.66 1.43 21.63
N SER A 161 4.23 1.71 20.43
CA SER A 161 3.74 3.01 19.98
C SER A 161 2.28 2.91 19.54
N GLU A 162 1.77 3.99 19.00
CA GLU A 162 0.43 4.08 18.48
C GLU A 162 0.44 4.72 17.08
N MET A 163 -0.27 4.11 16.16
CA MET A 163 -0.71 4.77 14.94
C MET A 163 -1.84 5.72 15.34
N ARG A 164 -1.51 6.99 15.58
CA ARG A 164 -2.48 8.00 16.03
C ARG A 164 -3.63 8.16 15.03
N ALA A 165 -4.80 8.58 15.50
CA ALA A 165 -6.00 8.75 14.66
C ALA A 165 -5.75 9.68 13.46
N GLU A 166 -4.95 10.74 13.63
CA GLU A 166 -4.63 11.72 12.58
C GLU A 166 -3.69 11.12 11.50
N VAL A 167 -2.90 10.12 11.89
CA VAL A 167 -1.99 9.39 10.99
C VAL A 167 -2.73 8.29 10.26
N ALA A 168 -3.60 7.57 10.95
CA ALA A 168 -4.37 6.45 10.42
C ALA A 168 -5.32 6.90 9.29
N ILE A 169 -5.37 6.13 8.21
CA ILE A 169 -6.31 6.41 7.09
C ILE A 169 -7.76 6.25 7.55
N THR A 170 -8.02 5.31 8.45
CA THR A 170 -9.36 5.06 9.01
C THR A 170 -9.81 6.11 10.01
N GLY A 171 -8.93 7.02 10.44
CA GLY A 171 -9.21 7.97 11.51
C GLY A 171 -9.35 7.33 12.90
N LYS A 172 -8.98 6.06 13.05
CA LYS A 172 -9.00 5.33 14.33
C LYS A 172 -7.58 4.96 14.75
N ALA A 173 -7.22 5.28 15.96
CA ALA A 173 -5.94 4.90 16.53
C ALA A 173 -5.82 3.37 16.64
N ARG A 174 -4.60 2.86 16.53
CA ARG A 174 -4.29 1.44 16.67
C ARG A 174 -2.86 1.21 17.16
N PRO A 175 -2.55 0.03 17.72
CA PRO A 175 -1.18 -0.30 18.12
C PRO A 175 -0.21 -0.23 16.95
N LEU A 176 0.99 0.27 17.22
CA LEU A 176 2.12 0.31 16.30
C LEU A 176 3.38 -0.16 17.03
N TYR A 177 4.06 -1.18 16.51
CA TYR A 177 5.22 -1.75 17.18
C TYR A 177 6.48 -1.62 16.33
N PHE A 178 7.55 -1.16 16.96
CA PHE A 178 8.90 -1.05 16.38
C PHE A 178 9.81 -2.09 17.03
N VAL A 179 9.73 -3.34 16.56
CA VAL A 179 10.44 -4.50 17.13
C VAL A 179 11.40 -5.17 16.12
N SER A 180 11.59 -4.59 14.95
CA SER A 180 12.47 -5.12 13.91
C SER A 180 13.87 -4.52 14.04
N THR A 181 14.88 -5.36 14.28
CA THR A 181 16.28 -4.95 14.38
C THR A 181 16.81 -4.31 13.09
N ARG A 182 16.41 -4.85 11.92
CA ARG A 182 16.78 -4.28 10.61
C ARG A 182 16.18 -2.88 10.39
N LEU A 183 14.96 -2.68 10.85
CA LEU A 183 14.31 -1.37 10.80
C LEU A 183 15.01 -0.39 11.73
N ASP A 184 15.35 -0.81 12.94
CA ASP A 184 16.05 0.03 13.93
C ASP A 184 17.41 0.49 13.42
N GLU A 185 18.18 -0.43 12.85
CA GLU A 185 19.46 -0.10 12.24
C GLU A 185 19.30 0.94 11.13
N ALA A 186 18.38 0.70 10.20
CA ALA A 186 18.16 1.59 9.06
C ALA A 186 17.63 2.96 9.51
N LEU A 187 16.69 3.01 10.48
CA LEU A 187 16.19 4.27 11.04
C LEU A 187 17.25 5.00 11.83
N GLY A 188 18.08 4.29 12.61
CA GLY A 188 19.18 4.90 13.37
C GLY A 188 20.10 5.68 12.44
N PHE A 189 20.66 5.03 11.43
CA PHE A 189 21.54 5.70 10.45
C PHE A 189 20.84 6.81 9.66
N TYR A 190 19.59 6.61 9.30
CA TYR A 190 18.82 7.65 8.60
C TYR A 190 18.58 8.89 9.47
N LEU A 191 18.26 8.73 10.75
CA LEU A 191 18.08 9.85 11.65
C LEU A 191 19.41 10.58 11.91
N ASP A 192 20.53 9.86 11.95
CA ASP A 192 21.87 10.47 12.04
C ASP A 192 22.21 11.29 10.77
N GLU A 193 21.83 10.80 9.57
CA GLU A 193 21.93 11.59 8.33
C GLU A 193 21.08 12.86 8.41
N ARG A 194 19.84 12.78 8.90
CA ARG A 194 18.97 13.95 9.08
C ARG A 194 19.57 15.02 9.99
N LEU A 195 20.23 14.59 11.08
CA LEU A 195 20.93 15.52 11.99
C LEU A 195 22.07 16.24 11.29
N LYS A 196 22.87 15.52 10.49
CA LYS A 196 23.97 16.09 9.70
C LYS A 196 23.46 17.09 8.67
N ASP A 197 22.37 16.75 7.97
CA ASP A 197 21.73 17.59 6.97
C ASP A 197 20.89 18.73 7.58
N ARG A 198 20.73 18.75 8.90
CA ARG A 198 19.93 19.71 9.67
C ARG A 198 18.43 19.70 9.30
N PHE A 199 17.89 18.53 8.98
CA PHE A 199 16.47 18.37 8.60
C PHE A 199 15.61 18.05 9.82
N GLY A 200 14.62 18.91 10.12
CA GLY A 200 13.69 18.73 11.23
C GLY A 200 14.38 18.74 12.59
N ILE A 201 15.28 19.69 12.80
CA ILE A 201 16.01 19.89 14.06
C ILE A 201 15.08 20.47 15.12
N GLY A 202 15.21 19.99 16.34
CA GLY A 202 14.48 20.42 17.52
C GLY A 202 15.40 20.71 18.70
N ASP A 203 14.90 20.42 19.93
CA ASP A 203 15.70 20.57 21.15
C ASP A 203 16.79 19.48 21.19
N ALA A 204 18.04 19.92 21.33
CA ALA A 204 19.20 19.04 21.40
C ALA A 204 19.14 18.04 22.58
N LYS A 205 18.36 18.33 23.63
CA LYS A 205 18.20 17.47 24.81
C LYS A 205 17.12 16.43 24.70
N ALA A 206 16.27 16.51 23.67
CA ALA A 206 15.15 15.61 23.49
C ALA A 206 15.11 15.01 22.07
N TYR A 207 14.51 13.84 21.92
CA TYR A 207 14.30 13.17 20.63
C TYR A 207 15.56 13.10 19.75
N ARG A 208 16.73 12.91 20.36
CA ARG A 208 18.05 12.94 19.70
C ARG A 208 18.36 14.27 18.98
N GLY A 209 17.77 15.39 19.38
CA GLY A 209 17.93 16.67 18.71
C GLY A 209 17.01 16.91 17.52
N LEU A 210 16.01 16.05 17.32
CA LEU A 210 14.99 16.18 16.27
C LEU A 210 13.72 16.82 16.83
N ASP A 211 13.01 17.58 16.00
CA ASP A 211 11.67 18.06 16.32
C ASP A 211 10.69 16.89 16.36
N PRO A 212 10.03 16.62 17.51
CA PRO A 212 9.07 15.51 17.65
C PRO A 212 7.88 15.60 16.71
N ALA A 213 7.48 16.80 16.26
CA ALA A 213 6.40 17.05 15.34
C ALA A 213 6.84 16.99 13.85
N SER A 214 8.15 16.95 13.59
CA SER A 214 8.64 16.78 12.23
C SER A 214 8.31 15.39 11.68
N ARG A 215 8.08 15.30 10.36
CA ARG A 215 7.80 14.00 9.71
C ARG A 215 8.95 13.04 9.93
N LEU A 216 8.63 11.76 10.23
CA LEU A 216 9.65 10.72 10.39
C LEU A 216 10.46 10.53 9.10
N PHE A 217 9.81 10.62 7.94
CA PHE A 217 10.48 10.53 6.63
C PHE A 217 10.38 11.85 5.88
N MET A 218 11.52 12.33 5.41
CA MET A 218 11.63 13.58 4.69
C MET A 218 12.10 13.38 3.25
N SER A 219 11.66 14.29 2.38
CA SER A 219 12.11 14.40 1.01
C SER A 219 13.59 14.81 0.94
N VAL A 220 14.11 14.95 -0.27
CA VAL A 220 15.49 15.43 -0.51
C VAL A 220 15.66 16.92 -0.15
N THR A 221 14.58 17.67 -0.03
CA THR A 221 14.59 19.09 0.35
C THR A 221 14.41 19.31 1.84
N GLY A 222 14.29 18.25 2.65
CA GLY A 222 14.09 18.36 4.09
C GLY A 222 12.64 18.60 4.52
N ASP A 223 11.69 18.51 3.58
CA ASP A 223 10.26 18.60 3.86
C ASP A 223 9.65 17.19 3.98
N GLY A 224 8.49 17.09 4.61
CA GLY A 224 7.68 15.87 4.54
C GLY A 224 7.19 15.59 3.11
N PHE A 225 6.82 14.35 2.84
CA PHE A 225 6.20 14.02 1.55
C PHE A 225 4.94 14.85 1.32
N LYS A 226 4.83 15.47 0.14
CA LYS A 226 3.67 16.30 -0.22
C LYS A 226 2.40 15.45 -0.27
N ILE A 227 1.47 15.73 0.63
CA ILE A 227 0.15 15.10 0.71
C ILE A 227 -0.86 16.05 0.10
N THR A 228 -1.56 15.59 -0.93
CA THR A 228 -2.60 16.36 -1.63
C THR A 228 -3.96 15.89 -1.16
N ARG A 229 -4.80 16.85 -0.76
CA ARG A 229 -6.21 16.60 -0.44
C ARG A 229 -7.02 16.53 -1.72
N TYR A 230 -7.96 15.60 -1.79
CA TYR A 230 -8.94 15.49 -2.88
C TYR A 230 -10.30 15.02 -2.34
N GLY A 231 -11.35 15.09 -3.20
CA GLY A 231 -12.72 14.78 -2.81
C GLY A 231 -13.53 15.99 -2.40
N ASN A 232 -14.80 15.75 -2.06
CA ASN A 232 -15.76 16.79 -1.67
C ASN A 232 -15.62 17.18 -0.18
N ALA A 233 -16.27 18.26 0.24
CA ALA A 233 -16.20 18.78 1.61
C ALA A 233 -16.54 17.73 2.68
N ASP A 234 -17.51 16.85 2.39
CA ASP A 234 -18.02 15.81 3.32
C ASP A 234 -17.19 14.53 3.31
N GLN A 235 -16.36 14.32 2.27
CA GLN A 235 -15.50 13.11 2.12
C GLN A 235 -14.08 13.51 1.78
N ARG A 236 -13.37 14.05 2.78
CA ARG A 236 -11.97 14.44 2.65
C ARG A 236 -11.08 13.21 2.51
N ARG A 237 -10.39 13.10 1.37
CA ARG A 237 -9.42 12.04 1.12
C ARG A 237 -8.04 12.66 0.82
N PHE A 238 -7.02 11.84 0.96
CA PHE A 238 -5.64 12.29 0.83
C PHE A 238 -4.87 11.34 -0.07
N LEU A 239 -3.99 11.89 -0.88
CA LEU A 239 -3.09 11.15 -1.75
C LEU A 239 -1.67 11.67 -1.57
N CYS A 240 -0.72 10.79 -1.40
CA CYS A 240 0.69 11.10 -1.37
C CYS A 240 1.39 10.41 -2.55
N ARG A 241 1.42 11.07 -3.72
CA ARG A 241 2.07 10.54 -4.93
C ARG A 241 3.56 10.24 -4.70
N PRO A 242 4.34 11.14 -4.06
CA PRO A 242 5.77 10.92 -3.89
C PRO A 242 6.11 9.63 -3.13
N ILE A 243 5.36 9.29 -2.07
CA ILE A 243 5.65 8.05 -1.33
C ILE A 243 5.29 6.80 -2.13
N LEU A 244 4.21 6.85 -2.93
CA LEU A 244 3.83 5.73 -3.81
C LEU A 244 4.89 5.49 -4.89
N GLU A 245 5.43 6.56 -5.49
CA GLU A 245 6.53 6.49 -6.46
C GLU A 245 7.81 5.98 -5.80
N THR A 246 8.09 6.43 -4.56
CA THR A 246 9.22 5.93 -3.78
C THR A 246 9.10 4.42 -3.56
N TYR A 247 7.96 3.89 -3.11
CA TYR A 247 7.78 2.44 -2.93
C TYR A 247 7.92 1.67 -4.24
N ARG A 248 7.40 2.18 -5.36
CA ARG A 248 7.62 1.56 -6.67
C ARG A 248 9.09 1.50 -7.04
N LYS A 249 9.83 2.59 -6.80
CA LYS A 249 11.28 2.65 -6.98
C LYS A 249 11.97 1.60 -6.11
N LEU A 250 11.62 1.50 -4.82
CA LEU A 250 12.20 0.56 -3.87
C LEU A 250 11.96 -0.89 -4.27
N PHE A 251 10.74 -1.24 -4.67
CA PHE A 251 10.44 -2.60 -5.14
C PHE A 251 11.21 -2.95 -6.42
N ARG A 252 11.39 -1.99 -7.33
CA ARG A 252 12.23 -2.15 -8.51
C ARG A 252 13.70 -2.32 -8.14
N TYR A 253 14.24 -1.52 -7.23
CA TYR A 253 15.62 -1.63 -6.76
C TYR A 253 15.89 -2.96 -6.06
N GLY A 254 14.91 -3.44 -5.29
CA GLY A 254 14.95 -4.74 -4.63
C GLY A 254 14.73 -5.94 -5.56
N ASP A 255 14.39 -5.69 -6.85
CA ASP A 255 14.00 -6.72 -7.83
C ASP A 255 12.75 -7.53 -7.39
N LEU A 256 11.85 -6.88 -6.67
CA LEU A 256 10.58 -7.44 -6.22
C LEU A 256 9.51 -7.21 -7.29
N ARG A 257 9.56 -7.99 -8.37
CA ARG A 257 8.64 -7.86 -9.50
C ARG A 257 7.20 -8.15 -9.08
N GLY A 258 6.27 -7.28 -9.48
CA GLY A 258 4.83 -7.43 -9.22
C GLY A 258 4.43 -7.19 -7.76
N VAL A 259 5.36 -6.80 -6.89
CA VAL A 259 5.05 -6.45 -5.49
C VAL A 259 4.45 -5.04 -5.43
N THR A 260 3.35 -4.93 -4.70
CA THR A 260 2.64 -3.68 -4.40
C THR A 260 2.54 -3.51 -2.88
N ALA A 261 2.12 -2.35 -2.40
CA ALA A 261 1.84 -2.15 -0.98
C ALA A 261 0.82 -3.17 -0.44
N LEU A 262 -0.18 -3.54 -1.27
CA LEU A 262 -1.15 -4.57 -0.92
C LEU A 262 -0.50 -5.96 -0.79
N ALA A 263 0.41 -6.32 -1.69
CA ALA A 263 1.17 -7.58 -1.59
C ALA A 263 2.05 -7.61 -0.33
N VAL A 264 2.62 -6.46 0.06
CA VAL A 264 3.35 -6.34 1.34
C VAL A 264 2.42 -6.59 2.52
N ARG A 265 1.24 -5.98 2.56
CA ARG A 265 0.26 -6.19 3.64
C ARG A 265 -0.18 -7.66 3.72
N ARG A 266 -0.42 -8.32 2.59
CA ARG A 266 -0.68 -9.77 2.53
C ARG A 266 0.47 -10.59 3.11
N SER A 267 1.72 -10.22 2.83
CA SER A 267 2.90 -10.86 3.38
C SER A 267 3.00 -10.69 4.91
N VAL A 268 2.58 -9.53 5.43
CA VAL A 268 2.49 -9.29 6.87
C VAL A 268 1.39 -10.17 7.50
N VAL A 269 0.19 -10.23 6.87
CA VAL A 269 -0.91 -11.10 7.34
C VAL A 269 -0.49 -12.55 7.36
N ALA A 270 0.16 -13.05 6.30
CA ALA A 270 0.66 -14.42 6.25
C ALA A 270 1.55 -14.74 7.46
N ARG A 271 2.50 -13.85 7.76
CA ARG A 271 3.41 -14.03 8.92
C ARG A 271 2.71 -13.92 10.27
N LEU A 272 1.68 -13.08 10.37
CA LEU A 272 0.87 -13.00 11.59
C LEU A 272 0.11 -14.32 11.82
N TYR A 273 -0.47 -14.90 10.76
CA TYR A 273 -1.11 -16.21 10.84
C TYR A 273 -0.13 -17.35 11.17
N GLU A 274 1.07 -17.37 10.57
CA GLU A 274 2.16 -18.31 10.90
C GLU A 274 2.57 -18.22 12.39
N ARG A 275 2.40 -17.06 13.01
CA ARG A 275 2.66 -16.82 14.44
C ARG A 275 1.45 -17.04 15.34
N GLY A 276 0.37 -17.58 14.80
CA GLY A 276 -0.83 -17.93 15.55
C GLY A 276 -1.87 -16.82 15.72
N ALA A 277 -1.68 -15.65 15.09
CA ALA A 277 -2.69 -14.58 15.13
C ALA A 277 -4.02 -15.07 14.54
N ASP A 278 -5.12 -14.57 15.07
CA ASP A 278 -6.45 -14.71 14.49
C ASP A 278 -6.81 -13.47 13.63
N GLU A 279 -8.00 -13.48 13.06
CA GLU A 279 -8.48 -12.38 12.21
C GLU A 279 -8.67 -11.08 13.02
N ASP A 280 -9.02 -11.16 14.30
CA ASP A 280 -9.20 -9.99 15.15
C ASP A 280 -7.86 -9.33 15.48
N ALA A 281 -6.86 -10.13 15.83
CA ALA A 281 -5.50 -9.64 16.07
C ALA A 281 -4.90 -9.02 14.79
N VAL A 282 -5.08 -9.67 13.63
CA VAL A 282 -4.68 -9.09 12.33
C VAL A 282 -5.42 -7.80 12.05
N GLY A 283 -6.73 -7.77 12.26
CA GLY A 283 -7.55 -6.58 12.09
C GLY A 283 -7.08 -5.42 12.97
N LEU A 284 -6.83 -5.68 14.25
CA LEU A 284 -6.32 -4.69 15.21
C LEU A 284 -4.97 -4.12 14.76
N ILE A 285 -4.01 -4.97 14.39
CA ILE A 285 -2.65 -4.55 13.98
C ILE A 285 -2.69 -3.74 12.69
N LEU A 286 -3.51 -4.15 11.71
CA LEU A 286 -3.56 -3.51 10.39
C LEU A 286 -4.61 -2.39 10.28
N GLY A 287 -5.41 -2.15 11.31
CA GLY A 287 -6.50 -1.16 11.30
C GLY A 287 -7.64 -1.55 10.36
N ILE A 288 -8.03 -2.83 10.36
CA ILE A 288 -9.15 -3.38 9.59
C ILE A 288 -10.24 -3.79 10.58
N SER A 289 -11.39 -3.12 10.54
CA SER A 289 -12.46 -3.34 11.51
C SER A 289 -13.26 -4.62 11.25
N GLU A 290 -13.38 -5.03 9.99
CA GLU A 290 -14.22 -6.14 9.56
C GLU A 290 -13.39 -7.41 9.32
N ARG A 291 -13.76 -8.53 9.96
CA ARG A 291 -13.13 -9.85 9.72
C ARG A 291 -13.22 -10.28 8.25
N SER A 292 -14.33 -9.97 7.58
CA SER A 292 -14.50 -10.24 6.15
C SER A 292 -13.42 -9.56 5.31
N ALA A 293 -13.10 -8.29 5.60
CA ALA A 293 -12.04 -7.55 4.90
C ALA A 293 -10.64 -8.09 5.20
N VAL A 294 -10.41 -8.66 6.39
CA VAL A 294 -9.16 -9.39 6.68
C VAL A 294 -9.08 -10.66 5.82
N ARG A 295 -10.17 -11.43 5.71
CA ARG A 295 -10.23 -12.65 4.85
C ARG A 295 -10.07 -12.32 3.37
N GLU A 296 -10.62 -11.21 2.90
CA GLU A 296 -10.42 -10.73 1.52
C GLU A 296 -8.95 -10.36 1.26
N LEU A 297 -8.26 -9.82 2.26
CA LEU A 297 -6.84 -9.52 2.14
C LEU A 297 -6.01 -10.79 2.02
N LEU A 298 -6.21 -11.73 2.94
CA LEU A 298 -5.66 -13.08 2.92
C LEU A 298 -6.48 -13.99 3.84
N ALA A 299 -7.09 -15.04 3.29
CA ALA A 299 -7.79 -16.03 4.07
C ALA A 299 -6.81 -16.80 4.98
N ARG A 300 -7.21 -17.01 6.25
CA ARG A 300 -6.43 -17.83 7.19
C ARG A 300 -6.39 -19.27 6.67
N PRO A 301 -5.20 -19.89 6.56
CA PRO A 301 -5.10 -21.29 6.22
C PRO A 301 -5.88 -22.14 7.25
N LYS A 302 -6.74 -23.02 6.77
CA LYS A 302 -7.42 -23.97 7.64
C LYS A 302 -6.46 -25.15 7.87
N PRO A 303 -6.21 -25.55 9.12
CA PRO A 303 -5.43 -26.74 9.37
C PRO A 303 -6.14 -27.96 8.75
N THR A 304 -5.37 -28.89 8.20
CA THR A 304 -5.90 -30.16 7.74
C THR A 304 -6.35 -31.02 8.93
N ALA A 305 -7.21 -32.00 8.68
CA ALA A 305 -7.62 -32.96 9.74
C ALA A 305 -6.39 -33.65 10.37
N GLU A 306 -5.38 -33.98 9.56
CA GLU A 306 -4.11 -34.55 10.02
C GLU A 306 -3.35 -33.60 10.96
N GLN A 307 -3.25 -32.31 10.58
CA GLN A 307 -2.62 -31.28 11.44
C GLN A 307 -3.41 -31.01 12.74
N LEU A 308 -4.74 -31.17 12.71
CA LEU A 308 -5.57 -31.02 13.91
C LEU A 308 -5.45 -32.23 14.86
N LEU A 309 -5.09 -33.40 14.33
CA LEU A 309 -4.99 -34.65 15.09
C LEU A 309 -3.55 -34.96 15.47
N SER A 310 -2.54 -34.31 14.88
CA SER A 310 -1.15 -34.51 15.23
C SER A 310 -0.88 -34.08 16.67
N ASP A 311 -0.13 -34.92 17.41
CA ASP A 311 0.33 -34.64 18.79
C ASP A 311 -0.79 -34.37 19.80
N LEU A 312 -1.96 -35.04 19.65
CA LEU A 312 -3.04 -34.97 20.64
C LEU A 312 -2.78 -35.79 21.90
N VAL A 313 -1.76 -36.68 21.88
CA VAL A 313 -1.39 -37.57 23.02
C VAL A 313 0.10 -37.43 23.28
#